data_d9801d0d0a7634c6216214a39e6ed231
#
_entry.id   d9801d0d0a7634c6216214a39e6ed231
#
_cell.length_a   1.000
_cell.length_b   1.000
_cell.length_c   1.000
_cell.angle_alpha   90.00
_cell.angle_beta   90.00
_cell.angle_gamma   90.00
#
_symmetry.space_group_name_H-M   'P 1'
#
loop_
_entity.id
_entity.type
_entity.pdbx_description
1 polymer ?
#
loop_
_entity_poly.entity_id
_entity_poly.type
_entity_poly.pdbx_seq_one_letter_code
_entity_poly.pdbx_strand_id
1 'polypeptide(L)'
;KTAPSAPVQSPTPTPTPSNLVPAERSLARKEPDTSGWTFLKRALNATEPKADANFLAAAQRFLESGFTSPASSALDNVVSNDPGSWPDNQRQLLRGVLALANQKPEGALRLVERLSPDAMDSHQHLLMMELQLRAFFATGEIRQALILMRTGSAELSLPKGINPLYRLAFSQLARLSSKTLAELDADPALTEQDRAWITLASLYARDGWNLFRLRKAFSKWATQHQQHPATNSVLTTLAPPDCTNTDGAQVALLLPLSSSYQEAASAFRDGFFSLHEADSDPAKPAIKVYDFGEEIELVSDYYQQ
;
A
#
# COMPACT_ATOMS: atom_id res chain seq x y z
N LYS A 1 -48.63 -71.82 -20.23
CA LYS A 1 -47.37 -71.69 -19.44
C LYS A 1 -47.16 -70.22 -19.21
N THR A 2 -47.65 -69.82 -18.03
CA THR A 2 -47.51 -68.45 -17.52
C THR A 2 -46.12 -68.26 -16.89
N ALA A 3 -45.39 -67.21 -17.33
CA ALA A 3 -44.12 -66.80 -16.75
C ALA A 3 -44.34 -66.03 -15.41
N PRO A 4 -43.48 -66.20 -14.41
CA PRO A 4 -43.64 -65.53 -13.14
C PRO A 4 -43.25 -64.04 -13.23
N SER A 5 -44.12 -63.20 -12.65
CA SER A 5 -43.91 -61.77 -12.47
C SER A 5 -42.71 -61.48 -11.55
N ALA A 6 -41.86 -60.54 -12.00
CA ALA A 6 -40.73 -60.03 -11.21
C ALA A 6 -41.25 -59.22 -9.99
N PRO A 7 -40.53 -59.23 -8.84
CA PRO A 7 -40.92 -58.48 -7.66
C PRO A 7 -40.75 -56.98 -7.88
N VAL A 8 -41.77 -56.24 -7.49
CA VAL A 8 -41.80 -54.78 -7.41
C VAL A 8 -40.82 -54.33 -6.32
N GLN A 9 -39.75 -53.64 -6.74
CA GLN A 9 -38.84 -52.98 -5.82
C GLN A 9 -39.53 -51.75 -5.24
N SER A 10 -39.61 -51.72 -3.92
CA SER A 10 -40.06 -50.56 -3.16
C SER A 10 -39.13 -49.36 -3.44
N PRO A 11 -39.65 -48.13 -3.55
CA PRO A 11 -38.83 -46.97 -3.74
C PRO A 11 -37.93 -46.71 -2.55
N THR A 12 -36.65 -46.62 -2.78
CA THR A 12 -35.62 -46.18 -1.82
C THR A 12 -36.00 -44.78 -1.33
N PRO A 13 -35.99 -44.52 0.01
CA PRO A 13 -36.29 -43.19 0.51
C PRO A 13 -35.19 -42.20 0.00
N THR A 14 -35.65 -41.19 -0.69
CA THR A 14 -34.83 -40.03 -1.07
C THR A 14 -34.25 -39.41 0.21
N PRO A 15 -32.92 -39.18 0.31
CA PRO A 15 -32.39 -38.52 1.47
C PRO A 15 -32.96 -37.09 1.51
N THR A 16 -33.63 -36.79 2.59
CA THR A 16 -34.07 -35.45 2.96
C THR A 16 -32.86 -34.55 2.91
N PRO A 17 -32.88 -33.41 2.19
CA PRO A 17 -31.78 -32.46 2.25
C PRO A 17 -31.67 -32.00 3.72
N SER A 18 -30.56 -32.40 4.35
CA SER A 18 -30.16 -31.82 5.61
C SER A 18 -30.21 -30.31 5.46
N ASN A 19 -30.89 -29.65 6.41
CA ASN A 19 -30.86 -28.22 6.62
C ASN A 19 -29.42 -27.79 6.87
N LEU A 20 -28.64 -27.69 5.80
CA LEU A 20 -27.49 -26.80 5.72
C LEU A 20 -28.11 -25.41 5.75
N VAL A 21 -28.20 -24.86 6.94
CA VAL A 21 -28.26 -23.42 7.13
C VAL A 21 -27.10 -22.90 6.27
N PRO A 22 -27.35 -22.14 5.21
CA PRO A 22 -26.28 -21.39 4.59
C PRO A 22 -25.72 -20.57 5.74
N ALA A 23 -24.48 -20.83 6.14
CA ALA A 23 -23.73 -19.79 6.81
C ALA A 23 -23.85 -18.60 5.87
N GLU A 24 -24.73 -17.67 6.18
CA GLU A 24 -24.63 -16.30 5.76
C GLU A 24 -23.30 -15.83 6.31
N ARG A 25 -22.21 -16.29 5.68
CA ARG A 25 -20.99 -15.52 5.66
C ARG A 25 -21.39 -14.25 4.93
N SER A 26 -21.86 -13.31 5.73
CA SER A 26 -21.76 -11.91 5.42
C SER A 26 -20.38 -11.77 4.79
N LEU A 27 -20.33 -11.79 3.46
CA LEU A 27 -19.28 -11.13 2.73
C LEU A 27 -19.32 -9.74 3.33
N ALA A 28 -18.40 -9.47 4.23
CA ALA A 28 -18.14 -8.13 4.68
C ALA A 28 -17.69 -7.40 3.42
N ARG A 29 -18.66 -7.06 2.58
CA ARG A 29 -18.54 -5.96 1.63
C ARG A 29 -17.95 -4.91 2.52
N LYS A 30 -16.68 -4.55 2.26
CA LYS A 30 -16.01 -3.45 2.95
C LYS A 30 -17.03 -2.34 2.85
N GLU A 31 -17.77 -2.11 3.96
CA GLU A 31 -18.82 -1.09 3.94
C GLU A 31 -18.12 0.17 3.48
N PRO A 32 -18.70 0.91 2.53
CA PRO A 32 -18.11 2.17 2.09
C PRO A 32 -17.81 2.97 3.34
N ASP A 33 -16.58 3.48 3.50
CA ASP A 33 -16.10 4.09 4.73
C ASP A 33 -17.18 5.02 5.30
N THR A 34 -17.92 4.49 6.26
CA THR A 34 -19.04 5.20 6.88
C THR A 34 -18.58 6.41 7.65
N SER A 35 -17.28 6.50 7.95
CA SER A 35 -16.69 7.63 8.68
C SER A 35 -16.76 8.94 7.86
N GLY A 36 -16.51 8.92 6.57
CA GLY A 36 -16.64 10.08 5.70
C GLY A 36 -18.08 10.58 5.65
N TRP A 37 -19.04 9.70 5.47
CA TRP A 37 -20.47 10.03 5.49
C TRP A 37 -20.93 10.48 6.87
N THR A 38 -20.38 9.92 7.93
CA THR A 38 -20.68 10.33 9.31
C THR A 38 -20.24 11.77 9.58
N PHE A 39 -19.03 12.15 9.16
CA PHE A 39 -18.54 13.51 9.27
C PHE A 39 -19.36 14.47 8.40
N LEU A 40 -19.71 14.09 7.19
CA LEU A 40 -20.56 14.90 6.31
C LEU A 40 -21.93 15.17 6.95
N LYS A 41 -22.57 14.15 7.52
CA LYS A 41 -23.84 14.31 8.25
C LYS A 41 -23.72 15.26 9.45
N ARG A 42 -22.59 15.17 10.19
CA ARG A 42 -22.30 16.09 11.30
C ARG A 42 -22.09 17.51 10.82
N ALA A 43 -21.39 17.70 9.70
CA ALA A 43 -21.18 19.01 9.09
C ALA A 43 -22.48 19.69 8.71
N LEU A 44 -23.39 18.97 8.05
CA LEU A 44 -24.70 19.49 7.62
C LEU A 44 -25.64 19.89 8.78
N ASN A 45 -25.39 19.36 9.98
CA ASN A 45 -26.17 19.68 11.19
C ASN A 45 -25.42 20.58 12.16
N ALA A 46 -24.23 21.04 11.83
CA ALA A 46 -23.41 21.91 12.68
C ALA A 46 -23.49 23.37 12.21
N THR A 47 -23.14 24.27 13.13
CA THR A 47 -22.88 25.67 12.81
C THR A 47 -21.39 25.93 12.76
N GLU A 48 -20.98 27.01 12.10
CA GLU A 48 -19.58 27.45 12.05
C GLU A 48 -19.02 27.71 13.46
N PRO A 49 -17.74 27.42 13.72
CA PRO A 49 -16.72 26.83 12.82
C PRO A 49 -16.71 25.28 12.79
N LYS A 50 -17.61 24.62 13.53
CA LYS A 50 -17.66 23.14 13.63
C LYS A 50 -18.07 22.49 12.32
N ALA A 51 -18.87 23.19 11.50
CA ALA A 51 -19.26 22.71 10.17
C ALA A 51 -18.02 22.51 9.30
N ASP A 52 -17.16 23.52 9.18
CA ASP A 52 -15.92 23.47 8.38
C ASP A 52 -14.99 22.34 8.82
N ALA A 53 -14.77 22.18 10.12
CA ALA A 53 -13.94 21.10 10.64
C ALA A 53 -14.49 19.71 10.25
N ASN A 54 -15.81 19.54 10.27
CA ASN A 54 -16.44 18.28 9.87
C ASN A 54 -16.40 18.07 8.34
N PHE A 55 -16.56 19.13 7.53
CA PHE A 55 -16.39 19.03 6.06
C PHE A 55 -14.97 18.64 5.69
N LEU A 56 -13.96 19.23 6.33
CA LEU A 56 -12.55 18.88 6.11
C LEU A 56 -12.27 17.42 6.51
N ALA A 57 -12.78 16.98 7.66
CA ALA A 57 -12.65 15.59 8.10
C ALA A 57 -13.37 14.61 7.15
N ALA A 58 -14.56 14.97 6.66
CA ALA A 58 -15.28 14.17 5.66
C ALA A 58 -14.48 14.05 4.36
N ALA A 59 -13.97 15.17 3.85
CA ALA A 59 -13.16 15.20 2.63
C ALA A 59 -11.90 14.33 2.75
N GLN A 60 -11.19 14.43 3.88
CA GLN A 60 -10.02 13.60 4.14
C GLN A 60 -10.37 12.11 4.09
N ARG A 61 -11.42 11.66 4.79
CA ARG A 61 -11.85 10.27 4.80
C ARG A 61 -12.31 9.78 3.43
N PHE A 62 -13.00 10.61 2.67
CA PHE A 62 -13.38 10.27 1.30
C PHE A 62 -12.15 10.09 0.41
N LEU A 63 -11.13 10.95 0.52
CA LEU A 63 -9.88 10.80 -0.24
C LEU A 63 -9.10 9.56 0.16
N GLU A 64 -8.99 9.25 1.45
CA GLU A 64 -8.36 8.02 1.95
C GLU A 64 -9.04 6.76 1.41
N SER A 65 -10.36 6.82 1.17
CA SER A 65 -11.17 5.73 0.61
C SER A 65 -11.29 5.77 -0.92
N GLY A 66 -10.66 6.72 -1.60
CA GLY A 66 -10.70 6.87 -3.06
C GLY A 66 -11.97 7.53 -3.62
N PHE A 67 -12.84 8.07 -2.77
CA PHE A 67 -14.08 8.75 -3.18
C PHE A 67 -13.83 10.23 -3.53
N THR A 68 -13.36 10.51 -4.75
CA THR A 68 -12.97 11.86 -5.16
C THR A 68 -14.15 12.83 -5.31
N SER A 69 -15.31 12.39 -5.83
CA SER A 69 -16.48 13.25 -6.01
C SER A 69 -17.10 13.70 -4.68
N PRO A 70 -17.38 12.82 -3.70
CA PRO A 70 -17.83 13.26 -2.38
C PRO A 70 -16.81 14.15 -1.66
N ALA A 71 -15.50 13.89 -1.82
CA ALA A 71 -14.45 14.72 -1.26
C ALA A 71 -14.48 16.14 -1.82
N SER A 72 -14.62 16.29 -3.15
CA SER A 72 -14.76 17.60 -3.80
C SER A 72 -15.95 18.35 -3.23
N SER A 73 -17.14 17.71 -3.17
CA SER A 73 -18.34 18.32 -2.63
C SER A 73 -18.18 18.77 -1.17
N ALA A 74 -17.51 17.97 -0.35
CA ALA A 74 -17.23 18.36 1.03
C ALA A 74 -16.31 19.59 1.10
N LEU A 75 -15.25 19.65 0.30
CA LEU A 75 -14.31 20.78 0.24
C LEU A 75 -14.95 22.07 -0.26
N ASP A 76 -15.93 21.96 -1.15
CA ASP A 76 -16.66 23.13 -1.70
C ASP A 76 -17.66 23.73 -0.69
N ASN A 77 -18.04 22.99 0.34
CA ASN A 77 -18.90 23.46 1.43
C ASN A 77 -18.11 24.08 2.62
N VAL A 78 -16.79 24.09 2.60
CA VAL A 78 -15.98 24.79 3.60
C VAL A 78 -16.07 26.30 3.34
N VAL A 79 -16.62 27.02 4.29
CA VAL A 79 -16.92 28.46 4.17
C VAL A 79 -15.75 29.35 4.60
N SER A 80 -14.88 28.87 5.50
CA SER A 80 -13.75 29.66 5.98
C SER A 80 -12.85 30.11 4.82
N ASN A 81 -12.73 31.42 4.68
CA ASN A 81 -11.97 32.10 3.62
C ASN A 81 -10.83 32.96 4.18
N ASP A 82 -10.45 32.76 5.44
CA ASP A 82 -9.30 33.46 6.03
C ASP A 82 -8.00 32.86 5.49
N PRO A 83 -7.30 33.56 4.55
CA PRO A 83 -6.12 32.99 3.88
C PRO A 83 -5.02 32.68 4.87
N GLY A 84 -4.44 31.48 4.76
CA GLY A 84 -3.37 31.03 5.63
C GLY A 84 -3.83 30.55 7.02
N SER A 85 -5.13 30.61 7.34
CA SER A 85 -5.64 29.98 8.55
C SER A 85 -5.53 28.46 8.48
N TRP A 86 -5.59 27.79 9.65
CA TRP A 86 -5.51 26.33 9.70
C TRP A 86 -6.59 25.64 8.80
N PRO A 87 -7.85 26.05 8.82
CA PRO A 87 -8.87 25.46 7.95
C PRO A 87 -8.58 25.69 6.45
N ASP A 88 -8.09 26.88 6.09
CA ASP A 88 -7.77 27.20 4.69
C ASP A 88 -6.58 26.38 4.20
N ASN A 89 -5.49 26.32 4.97
CA ASN A 89 -4.35 25.48 4.66
C ASN A 89 -4.77 24.01 4.51
N GLN A 90 -5.58 23.48 5.42
CA GLN A 90 -6.09 22.11 5.33
C GLN A 90 -6.94 21.89 4.09
N ARG A 91 -7.81 22.83 3.76
CA ARG A 91 -8.64 22.78 2.53
C ARG A 91 -7.76 22.75 1.28
N GLN A 92 -6.75 23.61 1.19
CA GLN A 92 -5.85 23.66 0.02
C GLN A 92 -5.02 22.37 -0.10
N LEU A 93 -4.53 21.82 1.01
CA LEU A 93 -3.82 20.54 1.03
C LEU A 93 -4.71 19.40 0.53
N LEU A 94 -5.94 19.29 1.03
CA LEU A 94 -6.87 18.24 0.58
C LEU A 94 -7.30 18.43 -0.88
N ARG A 95 -7.43 19.68 -1.37
CA ARG A 95 -7.60 19.95 -2.80
C ARG A 95 -6.39 19.52 -3.63
N GLY A 96 -5.19 19.67 -3.10
CA GLY A 96 -3.96 19.15 -3.71
C GLY A 96 -3.97 17.62 -3.81
N VAL A 97 -4.37 16.93 -2.74
CA VAL A 97 -4.54 15.47 -2.74
C VAL A 97 -5.59 15.04 -3.78
N LEU A 98 -6.72 15.75 -3.84
CA LEU A 98 -7.77 15.54 -4.84
C LEU A 98 -7.24 15.76 -6.27
N ALA A 99 -6.41 16.77 -6.48
CA ALA A 99 -5.79 17.03 -7.79
C ALA A 99 -4.88 15.86 -8.22
N LEU A 100 -4.07 15.31 -7.29
CA LEU A 100 -3.26 14.11 -7.57
C LEU A 100 -4.13 12.90 -7.89
N ALA A 101 -5.18 12.66 -7.11
CA ALA A 101 -6.12 11.56 -7.35
C ALA A 101 -6.79 11.67 -8.74
N ASN A 102 -6.99 12.90 -9.23
CA ASN A 102 -7.53 13.20 -10.55
C ASN A 102 -6.43 13.32 -11.64
N GLN A 103 -5.20 12.84 -11.38
CA GLN A 103 -4.08 12.86 -12.32
C GLN A 103 -3.68 14.27 -12.81
N LYS A 104 -3.75 15.28 -11.92
CA LYS A 104 -3.40 16.69 -12.19
C LYS A 104 -2.26 17.16 -11.25
N PRO A 105 -1.05 16.60 -11.38
CA PRO A 105 0.05 16.87 -10.44
C PRO A 105 0.52 18.33 -10.46
N GLU A 106 0.54 18.99 -11.62
CA GLU A 106 0.90 20.43 -11.70
C GLU A 106 -0.16 21.30 -10.97
N GLY A 107 -1.41 20.85 -10.97
CA GLY A 107 -2.48 21.50 -10.20
C GLY A 107 -2.22 21.39 -8.69
N ALA A 108 -1.74 20.25 -8.24
CA ALA A 108 -1.36 20.03 -6.85
C ALA A 108 -0.19 20.93 -6.44
N LEU A 109 0.87 21.03 -7.26
CA LEU A 109 2.02 21.92 -7.00
C LEU A 109 1.60 23.38 -6.87
N ARG A 110 0.77 23.89 -7.82
CA ARG A 110 0.26 25.28 -7.73
C ARG A 110 -0.58 25.57 -6.48
N LEU A 111 -1.25 24.56 -5.93
CA LEU A 111 -1.98 24.73 -4.67
C LEU A 111 -1.03 24.83 -3.49
N VAL A 112 0.03 24.03 -3.48
CA VAL A 112 1.06 24.06 -2.42
C VAL A 112 1.82 25.39 -2.40
N GLU A 113 2.14 25.99 -3.56
CA GLU A 113 2.80 27.28 -3.66
C GLU A 113 2.03 28.44 -2.99
N ARG A 114 0.74 28.28 -2.79
CA ARG A 114 -0.13 29.30 -2.15
C ARG A 114 -0.24 29.13 -0.65
N LEU A 115 0.32 28.09 -0.10
CA LEU A 115 0.23 27.81 1.31
C LEU A 115 1.17 28.71 2.13
N SER A 116 0.79 28.97 3.37
CA SER A 116 1.61 29.74 4.33
C SER A 116 2.20 28.76 5.34
N PRO A 117 3.44 28.31 5.15
CA PRO A 117 4.05 27.28 6.00
C PRO A 117 4.09 27.67 7.48
N ASP A 118 4.32 28.95 7.79
CA ASP A 118 4.45 29.46 9.17
C ASP A 118 3.17 29.25 10.02
N ALA A 119 2.03 29.10 9.36
CA ALA A 119 0.73 28.89 10.03
C ALA A 119 0.29 27.42 10.06
N MET A 120 1.14 26.50 9.64
CA MET A 120 0.85 25.07 9.60
C MET A 120 1.27 24.36 10.88
N ASP A 121 0.48 23.38 11.29
CA ASP A 121 0.93 22.41 12.27
C ASP A 121 1.83 21.32 11.62
N SER A 122 2.46 20.50 12.47
CA SER A 122 3.37 19.45 11.98
C SER A 122 2.69 18.43 11.05
N HIS A 123 1.40 18.19 11.23
CA HIS A 123 0.64 17.26 10.37
C HIS A 123 0.41 17.87 8.99
N GLN A 124 0.05 19.14 8.93
CA GLN A 124 -0.13 19.87 7.67
C GLN A 124 1.20 20.00 6.91
N HIS A 125 2.31 20.26 7.62
CA HIS A 125 3.65 20.27 7.01
C HIS A 125 3.99 18.92 6.40
N LEU A 126 3.76 17.83 7.13
CA LEU A 126 4.02 16.48 6.61
C LEU A 126 3.18 16.18 5.37
N LEU A 127 1.88 16.51 5.42
CA LEU A 127 0.96 16.31 4.29
C LEU A 127 1.37 17.15 3.08
N MET A 128 1.81 18.39 3.30
CA MET A 128 2.32 19.28 2.24
C MET A 128 3.53 18.65 1.55
N MET A 129 4.50 18.18 2.32
CA MET A 129 5.71 17.56 1.76
C MET A 129 5.41 16.25 1.04
N GLU A 130 4.51 15.44 1.58
CA GLU A 130 4.05 14.21 0.93
C GLU A 130 3.38 14.52 -0.41
N LEU A 131 2.54 15.55 -0.44
CA LEU A 131 1.86 16.03 -1.63
C LEU A 131 2.86 16.52 -2.70
N GLN A 132 3.82 17.38 -2.31
CA GLN A 132 4.89 17.85 -3.19
C GLN A 132 5.71 16.69 -3.75
N LEU A 133 6.10 15.77 -2.89
CA LEU A 133 6.91 14.62 -3.27
C LEU A 133 6.20 13.77 -4.33
N ARG A 134 4.93 13.43 -4.10
CA ARG A 134 4.10 12.68 -5.06
C ARG A 134 3.94 13.45 -6.38
N ALA A 135 3.73 14.76 -6.31
CA ALA A 135 3.55 15.59 -7.48
C ALA A 135 4.85 15.68 -8.32
N PHE A 136 6.01 15.88 -7.70
CA PHE A 136 7.31 15.90 -8.41
C PHE A 136 7.62 14.56 -9.08
N PHE A 137 7.32 13.44 -8.45
CA PHE A 137 7.46 12.13 -9.12
C PHE A 137 6.48 11.97 -10.28
N ALA A 138 5.26 12.46 -10.15
CA ALA A 138 4.25 12.37 -11.20
C ALA A 138 4.54 13.29 -12.40
N THR A 139 5.18 14.45 -12.18
CA THR A 139 5.63 15.36 -13.25
C THR A 139 6.99 14.97 -13.84
N GLY A 140 7.71 14.03 -13.25
CA GLY A 140 9.06 13.65 -13.66
C GLY A 140 10.15 14.57 -13.12
N GLU A 141 9.82 15.48 -12.20
CA GLU A 141 10.78 16.42 -11.57
C GLU A 141 11.54 15.75 -10.41
N ILE A 142 12.20 14.63 -10.71
CA ILE A 142 12.83 13.76 -9.70
C ILE A 142 13.90 14.50 -8.89
N ARG A 143 14.64 15.42 -9.54
CA ARG A 143 15.63 16.24 -8.84
C ARG A 143 14.99 17.09 -7.74
N GLN A 144 13.83 17.70 -7.99
CA GLN A 144 13.11 18.49 -6.99
C GLN A 144 12.62 17.60 -5.83
N ALA A 145 12.18 16.39 -6.14
CA ALA A 145 11.82 15.40 -5.12
C ALA A 145 13.01 15.07 -4.21
N LEU A 146 14.21 14.84 -4.76
CA LEU A 146 15.42 14.56 -3.99
C LEU A 146 15.88 15.78 -3.14
N ILE A 147 15.79 16.98 -3.69
CA ILE A 147 16.05 18.21 -2.94
C ILE A 147 15.08 18.34 -1.77
N LEU A 148 13.78 18.14 -2.00
CA LEU A 148 12.76 18.17 -0.95
C LEU A 148 13.04 17.17 0.16
N MET A 149 13.46 15.94 -0.17
CA MET A 149 13.84 14.93 0.81
C MET A 149 15.00 15.38 1.69
N ARG A 150 15.98 16.05 1.10
CA ARG A 150 17.19 16.50 1.81
C ARG A 150 16.91 17.70 2.72
N THR A 151 16.17 18.70 2.24
CA THR A 151 15.90 19.94 2.98
C THR A 151 14.74 19.81 3.94
N GLY A 152 13.64 19.26 3.50
CA GLY A 152 12.41 19.24 4.26
C GLY A 152 12.41 18.27 5.45
N SER A 153 13.19 17.20 5.39
CA SER A 153 13.31 16.27 6.51
C SER A 153 14.00 16.86 7.74
N ALA A 154 14.81 17.90 7.55
CA ALA A 154 15.47 18.61 8.66
C ALA A 154 14.49 19.53 9.41
N GLU A 155 13.45 20.01 8.75
CA GLU A 155 12.44 20.92 9.32
C GLU A 155 11.37 20.17 10.13
N LEU A 156 11.13 18.89 9.78
CA LEU A 156 10.18 18.06 10.53
C LEU A 156 10.85 17.48 11.77
N SER A 157 10.50 17.97 12.94
CA SER A 157 10.85 17.36 14.23
C SER A 157 10.07 16.05 14.43
N LEU A 158 10.24 15.10 13.50
CA LEU A 158 9.63 13.78 13.64
C LEU A 158 10.34 13.00 14.76
N PRO A 159 9.61 12.20 15.56
CA PRO A 159 10.21 11.29 16.51
C PRO A 159 11.29 10.44 15.83
N LYS A 160 12.38 10.14 16.56
CA LYS A 160 13.44 9.24 16.04
C LYS A 160 12.80 7.92 15.62
N GLY A 161 12.54 7.77 14.36
CA GLY A 161 11.83 6.62 13.82
C GLY A 161 11.75 6.68 12.29
N ILE A 162 10.90 5.85 11.74
CA ILE A 162 10.70 5.72 10.29
C ILE A 162 10.04 7.00 9.75
N ASN A 163 10.78 7.82 9.04
CA ASN A 163 10.20 8.96 8.33
C ASN A 163 9.38 8.46 7.12
N PRO A 164 8.06 8.69 7.08
CA PRO A 164 7.19 8.21 6.02
C PRO A 164 7.57 8.77 4.64
N LEU A 165 8.14 9.98 4.58
CA LEU A 165 8.57 10.60 3.31
C LEU A 165 9.71 9.81 2.66
N TYR A 166 10.65 9.26 3.43
CA TYR A 166 11.73 8.45 2.87
C TYR A 166 11.23 7.13 2.28
N ARG A 167 10.25 6.52 2.92
CA ARG A 167 9.62 5.31 2.39
C ARG A 167 8.83 5.60 1.12
N LEU A 168 8.07 6.69 1.12
CA LEU A 168 7.34 7.15 -0.05
C LEU A 168 8.30 7.42 -1.22
N ALA A 169 9.34 8.22 -1.00
CA ALA A 169 10.33 8.55 -2.01
C ALA A 169 11.02 7.30 -2.58
N PHE A 170 11.46 6.40 -1.71
CA PHE A 170 12.06 5.15 -2.15
C PHE A 170 11.08 4.32 -2.99
N SER A 171 9.81 4.21 -2.59
CA SER A 171 8.80 3.48 -3.35
C SER A 171 8.57 4.06 -4.75
N GLN A 172 8.72 5.36 -4.93
CA GLN A 172 8.63 6.01 -6.23
C GLN A 172 9.91 5.82 -7.05
N LEU A 173 11.09 6.01 -6.44
CA LEU A 173 12.39 5.77 -7.10
C LEU A 173 12.51 4.32 -7.60
N ALA A 174 12.08 3.35 -6.79
CA ALA A 174 12.13 1.92 -7.12
C ALA A 174 11.24 1.52 -8.33
N ARG A 175 10.30 2.39 -8.72
CA ARG A 175 9.45 2.20 -9.92
C ARG A 175 10.05 2.78 -11.19
N LEU A 176 11.11 3.58 -11.06
CA LEU A 176 11.77 4.17 -12.22
C LEU A 176 12.49 3.09 -13.04
N SER A 177 12.58 3.32 -14.34
CA SER A 177 13.34 2.43 -15.22
C SER A 177 14.83 2.47 -14.90
N SER A 178 15.55 1.38 -15.14
CA SER A 178 17.01 1.34 -14.98
C SER A 178 17.71 2.42 -15.83
N LYS A 179 17.14 2.76 -16.99
CA LYS A 179 17.65 3.85 -17.83
C LYS A 179 17.53 5.18 -17.14
N THR A 180 16.35 5.51 -16.60
CA THR A 180 16.10 6.77 -15.88
C THR A 180 16.99 6.87 -14.64
N LEU A 181 17.15 5.78 -13.88
CA LEU A 181 18.06 5.75 -12.72
C LEU A 181 19.51 6.01 -13.12
N ALA A 182 19.97 5.45 -14.23
CA ALA A 182 21.34 5.70 -14.74
C ALA A 182 21.53 7.14 -15.22
N GLU A 183 20.53 7.72 -15.88
CA GLU A 183 20.55 9.14 -16.30
C GLU A 183 20.60 10.08 -15.09
N LEU A 184 19.84 9.78 -14.03
CA LEU A 184 19.89 10.53 -12.77
C LEU A 184 21.24 10.39 -12.07
N ASP A 185 21.81 9.19 -12.00
CA ASP A 185 23.11 8.96 -11.35
C ASP A 185 24.24 9.75 -12.01
N ALA A 186 24.15 9.95 -13.34
CA ALA A 186 25.09 10.74 -14.12
C ALA A 186 24.89 12.27 -13.97
N ASP A 187 23.84 12.74 -13.30
CA ASP A 187 23.57 14.18 -13.15
C ASP A 187 24.58 14.84 -12.20
N PRO A 188 25.41 15.80 -12.68
CA PRO A 188 26.42 16.45 -11.85
C PRO A 188 25.84 17.34 -10.76
N ALA A 189 24.57 17.73 -10.87
CA ALA A 189 23.90 18.58 -9.88
C ALA A 189 23.42 17.81 -8.63
N LEU A 190 23.46 16.48 -8.66
CA LEU A 190 23.06 15.64 -7.51
C LEU A 190 24.21 15.50 -6.52
N THR A 191 23.87 15.55 -5.23
CA THR A 191 24.80 15.31 -4.14
C THR A 191 25.10 13.81 -3.98
N GLU A 192 26.13 13.48 -3.18
CA GLU A 192 26.43 12.09 -2.83
C GLU A 192 25.24 11.41 -2.12
N GLN A 193 24.54 12.14 -1.26
CA GLN A 193 23.35 11.63 -0.59
C GLN A 193 22.22 11.31 -1.59
N ASP A 194 22.01 12.17 -2.59
CA ASP A 194 20.99 11.94 -3.62
C ASP A 194 21.35 10.70 -4.46
N ARG A 195 22.65 10.54 -4.84
CA ARG A 195 23.14 9.37 -5.56
C ARG A 195 23.01 8.07 -4.75
N ALA A 196 23.18 8.15 -3.43
CA ALA A 196 22.97 7.00 -2.57
C ALA A 196 21.51 6.49 -2.63
N TRP A 197 20.52 7.39 -2.71
CA TRP A 197 19.11 6.99 -2.95
C TRP A 197 18.92 6.30 -4.31
N ILE A 198 19.53 6.84 -5.37
CA ILE A 198 19.45 6.28 -6.72
C ILE A 198 20.12 4.90 -6.77
N THR A 199 21.26 4.77 -6.14
CA THR A 199 21.98 3.47 -6.04
C THR A 199 21.12 2.44 -5.30
N LEU A 200 20.49 2.82 -4.19
CA LEU A 200 19.61 1.93 -3.44
C LEU A 200 18.40 1.47 -4.28
N ALA A 201 17.77 2.39 -5.01
CA ALA A 201 16.68 2.07 -5.93
C ALA A 201 17.13 1.15 -7.08
N SER A 202 18.34 1.38 -7.62
CA SER A 202 18.93 0.53 -8.67
C SER A 202 19.23 -0.88 -8.19
N LEU A 203 19.70 -1.04 -6.94
CA LEU A 203 19.88 -2.35 -6.31
C LEU A 203 18.55 -3.09 -6.18
N TYR A 204 17.50 -2.39 -5.75
CA TYR A 204 16.16 -2.96 -5.65
C TYR A 204 15.61 -3.37 -7.02
N ALA A 205 15.72 -2.52 -8.03
CA ALA A 205 15.27 -2.81 -9.39
C ALA A 205 15.99 -4.04 -10.00
N ARG A 206 17.28 -4.22 -9.69
CA ARG A 206 18.08 -5.33 -10.19
C ARG A 206 17.84 -6.63 -9.45
N ASP A 207 17.80 -6.60 -8.12
CA ASP A 207 17.85 -7.77 -7.25
C ASP A 207 16.53 -8.03 -6.50
N GLY A 208 15.48 -7.17 -6.66
CA GLY A 208 14.23 -7.23 -5.90
C GLY A 208 13.45 -8.54 -6.03
N TRP A 209 13.65 -9.27 -7.14
CA TRP A 209 13.07 -10.59 -7.37
C TRP A 209 13.80 -11.73 -6.61
N ASN A 210 15.01 -11.47 -6.05
CA ASN A 210 15.79 -12.43 -5.31
C ASN A 210 16.17 -11.87 -3.93
N LEU A 211 15.42 -12.26 -2.92
CA LEU A 211 15.56 -11.74 -1.56
C LEU A 211 16.96 -11.95 -0.97
N PHE A 212 17.64 -13.06 -1.29
CA PHE A 212 18.99 -13.32 -0.79
C PHE A 212 20.01 -12.34 -1.38
N ARG A 213 19.95 -12.11 -2.70
CA ARG A 213 20.82 -11.13 -3.37
C ARG A 213 20.53 -9.73 -2.89
N LEU A 214 19.24 -9.37 -2.78
CA LEU A 214 18.79 -8.08 -2.29
C LEU A 214 19.30 -7.80 -0.88
N ARG A 215 19.16 -8.74 0.04
CA ARG A 215 19.68 -8.64 1.40
C ARG A 215 21.18 -8.39 1.43
N LYS A 216 21.96 -9.17 0.68
CA LYS A 216 23.41 -9.00 0.58
C LYS A 216 23.79 -7.63 0.01
N ALA A 217 23.08 -7.18 -1.04
CA ALA A 217 23.29 -5.88 -1.66
C ALA A 217 22.94 -4.72 -0.69
N PHE A 218 21.84 -4.83 0.03
CA PHE A 218 21.42 -3.85 1.03
C PHE A 218 22.37 -3.78 2.21
N SER A 219 22.84 -4.92 2.74
CA SER A 219 23.83 -4.95 3.81
C SER A 219 25.13 -4.26 3.40
N LYS A 220 25.61 -4.51 2.18
CA LYS A 220 26.80 -3.86 1.64
C LYS A 220 26.57 -2.34 1.49
N TRP A 221 25.42 -1.94 0.94
CA TRP A 221 25.05 -0.53 0.79
C TRP A 221 24.99 0.17 2.16
N ALA A 222 24.32 -0.43 3.15
CA ALA A 222 24.21 0.12 4.50
C ALA A 222 25.58 0.31 5.18
N THR A 223 26.52 -0.59 4.96
CA THR A 223 27.89 -0.44 5.48
C THR A 223 28.62 0.74 4.86
N GLN A 224 28.36 1.05 3.58
CA GLN A 224 28.95 2.19 2.88
C GLN A 224 28.27 3.51 3.23
N HIS A 225 26.98 3.48 3.59
CA HIS A 225 26.14 4.66 3.82
C HIS A 225 25.50 4.67 5.21
N GLN A 226 26.30 4.43 6.26
CA GLN A 226 25.81 4.25 7.65
C GLN A 226 24.97 5.42 8.18
N GLN A 227 25.29 6.65 7.78
CA GLN A 227 24.56 7.86 8.21
C GLN A 227 23.43 8.26 7.26
N HIS A 228 23.23 7.51 6.21
CA HIS A 228 22.18 7.82 5.23
C HIS A 228 20.79 7.56 5.81
N PRO A 229 19.81 8.47 5.60
CA PRO A 229 18.46 8.33 6.17
C PRO A 229 17.76 7.01 5.82
N ALA A 230 18.02 6.45 4.62
CA ALA A 230 17.44 5.20 4.20
C ALA A 230 17.85 4.00 5.07
N THR A 231 19.02 4.04 5.70
CA THR A 231 19.51 2.93 6.54
C THR A 231 18.54 2.61 7.67
N ASN A 232 17.98 3.62 8.31
CA ASN A 232 17.05 3.46 9.43
C ASN A 232 15.57 3.49 9.01
N SER A 233 15.24 4.14 7.89
CA SER A 233 13.84 4.40 7.51
C SER A 233 13.31 3.45 6.43
N VAL A 234 14.19 2.93 5.60
CA VAL A 234 13.81 2.10 4.45
C VAL A 234 14.31 0.68 4.62
N LEU A 235 15.60 0.50 4.91
CA LEU A 235 16.18 -0.85 4.98
C LEU A 235 15.60 -1.69 6.12
N THR A 236 15.28 -1.08 7.27
CA THR A 236 14.61 -1.77 8.39
C THR A 236 13.24 -2.33 8.02
N THR A 237 12.59 -1.74 7.01
CA THR A 237 11.26 -2.15 6.56
C THR A 237 11.32 -3.10 5.36
N LEU A 238 12.33 -2.92 4.49
CA LEU A 238 12.49 -3.69 3.26
C LEU A 238 13.49 -4.85 3.41
N ALA A 239 14.29 -4.83 4.49
CA ALA A 239 15.13 -5.99 4.76
C ALA A 239 14.21 -7.20 4.94
N PRO A 240 14.33 -8.23 4.11
CA PRO A 240 13.54 -9.43 4.31
C PRO A 240 13.83 -9.93 5.74
N PRO A 241 12.82 -10.50 6.42
CA PRO A 241 12.97 -11.02 7.75
C PRO A 241 14.18 -11.97 7.78
N ASP A 242 14.86 -12.01 8.90
CA ASP A 242 16.00 -12.92 9.06
C ASP A 242 15.48 -14.36 9.13
N CYS A 243 15.48 -15.03 7.97
CA CYS A 243 15.05 -16.41 7.85
C CYS A 243 16.15 -17.40 8.19
N THR A 244 17.25 -16.97 8.83
CA THR A 244 18.33 -17.88 9.26
C THR A 244 17.94 -18.76 10.44
N ASN A 245 16.92 -18.35 11.21
CA ASN A 245 16.31 -19.21 12.24
C ASN A 245 14.95 -19.69 11.74
N THR A 246 14.94 -20.83 11.06
CA THR A 246 13.74 -21.44 10.51
C THR A 246 13.09 -22.46 11.46
N ASP A 247 13.60 -22.59 12.70
CA ASP A 247 13.01 -23.50 13.70
C ASP A 247 11.54 -23.16 13.92
N GLY A 248 10.66 -24.07 13.49
CA GLY A 248 9.22 -23.87 13.55
C GLY A 248 8.62 -22.91 12.53
N ALA A 249 9.41 -22.37 11.59
CA ALA A 249 8.88 -21.52 10.52
C ALA A 249 7.93 -22.32 9.61
N GLN A 250 6.88 -21.66 9.17
CA GLN A 250 5.91 -22.20 8.22
C GLN A 250 5.85 -21.30 6.99
N VAL A 251 5.80 -21.92 5.82
CA VAL A 251 5.57 -21.24 4.54
C VAL A 251 4.14 -21.50 4.13
N ALA A 252 3.35 -20.44 3.94
CA ALA A 252 2.01 -20.53 3.38
C ALA A 252 2.10 -20.45 1.84
N LEU A 253 1.63 -21.48 1.17
CA LEU A 253 1.51 -21.54 -0.28
C LEU A 253 0.04 -21.33 -0.65
N LEU A 254 -0.32 -20.12 -1.09
CA LEU A 254 -1.67 -19.77 -1.48
C LEU A 254 -1.82 -19.98 -2.99
N LEU A 255 -2.70 -20.87 -3.39
CA LEU A 255 -2.88 -21.27 -4.80
C LEU A 255 -4.37 -21.36 -5.15
N PRO A 256 -4.75 -21.04 -6.40
CA PRO A 256 -6.13 -21.17 -6.86
C PRO A 256 -6.40 -22.60 -7.35
N LEU A 257 -6.36 -23.60 -6.43
CA LEU A 257 -6.44 -25.02 -6.76
C LEU A 257 -7.84 -25.48 -7.18
N SER A 258 -8.88 -24.73 -6.85
CA SER A 258 -10.26 -25.00 -7.23
C SER A 258 -10.81 -23.99 -8.27
N SER A 259 -9.93 -23.32 -9.00
CA SER A 259 -10.29 -22.32 -10.02
C SER A 259 -10.08 -22.82 -11.45
N SER A 260 -10.40 -21.96 -12.42
CA SER A 260 -10.04 -22.16 -13.85
C SER A 260 -8.54 -22.32 -14.10
N TYR A 261 -7.67 -21.95 -13.14
CA TYR A 261 -6.21 -22.08 -13.17
C TYR A 261 -5.69 -23.34 -12.46
N GLN A 262 -6.55 -24.30 -12.13
CA GLN A 262 -6.23 -25.50 -11.34
C GLN A 262 -5.01 -26.28 -11.85
N GLU A 263 -4.90 -26.49 -13.16
CA GLU A 263 -3.77 -27.22 -13.75
C GLU A 263 -2.44 -26.52 -13.51
N ALA A 264 -2.39 -25.22 -13.75
CA ALA A 264 -1.19 -24.42 -13.54
C ALA A 264 -0.82 -24.34 -12.05
N ALA A 265 -1.82 -24.15 -11.18
CA ALA A 265 -1.65 -24.10 -9.73
C ALA A 265 -1.15 -25.43 -9.17
N SER A 266 -1.67 -26.56 -9.67
CA SER A 266 -1.22 -27.90 -9.28
C SER A 266 0.19 -28.18 -9.76
N ALA A 267 0.55 -27.85 -10.99
CA ALA A 267 1.89 -28.00 -11.52
C ALA A 267 2.90 -27.15 -10.71
N PHE A 268 2.54 -25.91 -10.34
CA PHE A 268 3.36 -25.07 -9.49
C PHE A 268 3.57 -25.70 -8.10
N ARG A 269 2.48 -26.14 -7.46
CA ARG A 269 2.53 -26.82 -6.15
C ARG A 269 3.47 -28.02 -6.21
N ASP A 270 3.31 -28.89 -7.18
CA ASP A 270 4.06 -30.13 -7.29
C ASP A 270 5.56 -29.88 -7.55
N GLY A 271 5.88 -28.89 -8.38
CA GLY A 271 7.25 -28.43 -8.58
C GLY A 271 7.86 -27.82 -7.31
N PHE A 272 7.10 -27.04 -6.55
CA PHE A 272 7.54 -26.46 -5.28
C PHE A 272 7.82 -27.54 -4.23
N PHE A 273 6.93 -28.53 -4.07
CA PHE A 273 7.13 -29.64 -3.16
C PHE A 273 8.30 -30.51 -3.56
N SER A 274 8.50 -30.79 -4.86
CA SER A 274 9.64 -31.52 -5.36
C SER A 274 10.98 -30.88 -4.95
N LEU A 275 11.08 -29.55 -5.07
CA LEU A 275 12.28 -28.82 -4.65
C LEU A 275 12.45 -28.81 -3.12
N HIS A 276 11.37 -28.64 -2.39
CA HIS A 276 11.39 -28.67 -0.93
C HIS A 276 11.77 -30.06 -0.39
N GLU A 277 11.31 -31.14 -1.00
CA GLU A 277 11.66 -32.48 -0.61
C GLU A 277 13.13 -32.82 -0.95
N ALA A 278 13.64 -32.30 -2.07
CA ALA A 278 15.04 -32.44 -2.46
C ALA A 278 16.01 -31.66 -1.56
N ASP A 279 15.51 -30.67 -0.81
CA ASP A 279 16.32 -29.97 0.18
C ASP A 279 16.56 -30.85 1.39
N SER A 280 17.83 -31.09 1.69
CA SER A 280 18.29 -31.93 2.81
C SER A 280 18.44 -31.18 4.13
N ASP A 281 18.14 -29.87 4.17
CA ASP A 281 18.25 -29.10 5.39
C ASP A 281 17.16 -29.54 6.41
N PRO A 282 17.58 -30.07 7.59
CA PRO A 282 16.66 -30.52 8.63
C PRO A 282 15.85 -29.38 9.24
N ALA A 283 16.32 -28.13 9.09
CA ALA A 283 15.66 -26.94 9.59
C ALA A 283 14.73 -26.29 8.55
N LYS A 284 14.46 -26.94 7.41
CA LYS A 284 13.58 -26.40 6.39
C LYS A 284 12.16 -26.15 6.92
N PRO A 285 11.52 -25.04 6.53
CA PRO A 285 10.20 -24.66 7.02
C PRO A 285 9.13 -25.65 6.57
N ALA A 286 8.14 -25.90 7.42
CA ALA A 286 6.95 -26.65 7.03
C ALA A 286 6.11 -25.87 6.01
N ILE A 287 5.56 -26.57 5.01
CA ILE A 287 4.72 -25.96 3.98
C ILE A 287 3.25 -26.23 4.31
N LYS A 288 2.44 -25.16 4.31
CA LYS A 288 0.99 -25.27 4.31
C LYS A 288 0.42 -24.73 3.00
N VAL A 289 -0.46 -25.51 2.38
CA VAL A 289 -1.14 -25.09 1.14
C VAL A 289 -2.55 -24.62 1.47
N TYR A 290 -2.90 -23.46 0.95
CA TYR A 290 -4.22 -22.85 1.05
C TYR A 290 -4.79 -22.66 -0.35
N ASP A 291 -6.03 -23.10 -0.55
CA ASP A 291 -6.77 -22.87 -1.78
C ASP A 291 -7.66 -21.64 -1.62
N PHE A 292 -7.44 -20.61 -2.43
CA PHE A 292 -8.28 -19.42 -2.43
C PHE A 292 -9.33 -19.41 -3.57
N GLY A 293 -9.42 -20.50 -4.36
CA GLY A 293 -10.38 -20.62 -5.45
C GLY A 293 -10.21 -19.53 -6.49
N GLU A 294 -11.31 -18.88 -6.89
CA GLU A 294 -11.31 -17.71 -7.78
C GLU A 294 -11.33 -16.38 -7.02
N GLU A 295 -11.42 -16.39 -5.69
CA GLU A 295 -11.59 -15.21 -4.85
C GLU A 295 -10.25 -14.73 -4.29
N ILE A 296 -9.56 -13.89 -5.05
CA ILE A 296 -8.28 -13.25 -4.63
C ILE A 296 -8.39 -12.50 -3.29
N GLU A 297 -9.60 -12.04 -2.95
CA GLU A 297 -9.89 -11.31 -1.70
C GLU A 297 -9.68 -12.18 -0.46
N LEU A 298 -9.87 -13.49 -0.57
CA LEU A 298 -9.63 -14.44 0.52
C LEU A 298 -8.15 -14.61 0.90
N VAL A 299 -7.23 -14.22 0.02
CA VAL A 299 -5.78 -14.25 0.31
C VAL A 299 -5.44 -13.41 1.54
N SER A 300 -6.10 -12.27 1.72
CA SER A 300 -5.91 -11.41 2.89
C SER A 300 -6.36 -12.08 4.18
N ASP A 301 -7.44 -12.84 4.13
CA ASP A 301 -8.00 -13.53 5.30
C ASP A 301 -7.12 -14.71 5.73
N TYR A 302 -6.56 -15.44 4.77
CA TYR A 302 -5.60 -16.52 5.05
C TYR A 302 -4.28 -16.00 5.61
N TYR A 303 -3.88 -14.77 5.27
CA TYR A 303 -2.66 -14.18 5.80
C TYR A 303 -2.79 -13.77 7.28
N GLN A 304 -4.01 -13.62 7.79
CA GLN A 304 -4.27 -13.22 9.17
C GLN A 304 -4.46 -14.42 10.14
N GLN A 305 -4.51 -15.65 9.63
CA GLN A 305 -4.61 -16.90 10.39
C GLN A 305 -3.22 -17.49 10.69
#